data_5f9415e58eac21d0beafe4a690059cc1
#
_entry.id   5f9415e58eac21d0beafe4a690059cc1
#
_cell.length_a   1.000
_cell.length_b   1.000
_cell.length_c   1.000
_cell.angle_alpha   90.00
_cell.angle_beta   90.00
_cell.angle_gamma   90.00
#
_symmetry.space_group_name_H-M   'P 1'
#
loop_
_entity.id
_entity.type
_entity.pdbx_description
1 polymer ?
#
loop_
_entity_poly.entity_id
_entity_poly.type
_entity_poly.pdbx_seq_one_letter_code
_entity_poly.pdbx_strand_id
1 'polypeptide(L)'
;MEVSFTTLGNANIQRKEKGRMNIICFGDSNTYGYDPRGYFGGRYDGDNRWVDILAAETGWTVCNMGQNGREIPAAAPAFPANTDLLIVMLGTNDLLQGRSPEQAAERLERCLVGISLDRSKILLIAPPPVALGAWVPSPQLIDDSRTFARLCQALAEQLDIRFADAGRWDIPLAYDGVHFTEQGHRTFAIKLLEELK
;
A
#
# COMPACT_ATOMS: atom_id res chain seq x y z
N MET A 1 -22.42 -38.57 -35.93
CA MET A 1 -21.25 -38.17 -35.12
C MET A 1 -21.41 -36.68 -34.80
N GLU A 2 -22.06 -36.39 -33.67
CA GLU A 2 -22.20 -35.01 -33.14
C GLU A 2 -21.04 -34.77 -32.20
N VAL A 3 -20.23 -33.76 -32.51
CA VAL A 3 -19.14 -33.29 -31.65
C VAL A 3 -19.68 -32.18 -30.79
N SER A 4 -19.80 -32.42 -29.47
CA SER A 4 -20.26 -31.52 -28.45
C SER A 4 -19.23 -30.40 -28.22
N PHE A 5 -19.59 -29.16 -28.60
CA PHE A 5 -18.86 -27.93 -28.22
C PHE A 5 -19.59 -27.28 -27.03
N THR A 6 -19.27 -27.66 -25.81
CA THR A 6 -19.76 -26.95 -24.62
C THR A 6 -18.84 -27.21 -23.42
N THR A 7 -17.72 -26.53 -23.29
CA THR A 7 -17.01 -26.44 -21.97
C THR A 7 -16.05 -25.25 -21.81
N LEU A 8 -16.01 -24.26 -22.70
CA LEU A 8 -15.13 -23.09 -22.52
C LEU A 8 -15.85 -21.78 -22.12
N GLY A 9 -17.18 -21.82 -22.01
CA GLY A 9 -18.00 -20.65 -21.67
C GLY A 9 -18.16 -20.37 -20.17
N ASN A 10 -18.03 -21.38 -19.30
CA ASN A 10 -18.43 -21.27 -17.89
C ASN A 10 -17.34 -20.74 -16.95
N ALA A 11 -16.06 -20.82 -17.32
CA ALA A 11 -14.97 -20.31 -16.47
C ALA A 11 -14.86 -18.79 -16.46
N ASN A 12 -15.30 -18.11 -17.54
CA ASN A 12 -15.28 -16.64 -17.65
C ASN A 12 -16.51 -15.97 -17.02
N ILE A 13 -17.60 -16.71 -16.79
CA ILE A 13 -18.85 -16.16 -16.20
C ILE A 13 -18.76 -16.16 -14.68
N GLN A 14 -18.09 -17.10 -14.05
CA GLN A 14 -17.93 -17.14 -12.59
C GLN A 14 -16.96 -16.08 -12.02
N ARG A 15 -16.12 -15.44 -12.84
CA ARG A 15 -15.28 -14.31 -12.42
C ARG A 15 -16.06 -12.99 -12.28
N LYS A 16 -17.31 -12.91 -12.76
CA LYS A 16 -18.13 -11.69 -12.80
C LYS A 16 -19.01 -11.45 -11.57
N GLU A 17 -19.04 -12.35 -10.59
CA GLU A 17 -19.93 -12.23 -9.41
C GLU A 17 -19.25 -11.98 -8.08
N LYS A 18 -17.92 -11.78 -8.01
CA LYS A 18 -17.32 -11.13 -6.86
C LYS A 18 -17.64 -9.65 -6.93
N GLY A 19 -18.52 -9.16 -6.05
CA GLY A 19 -19.02 -7.80 -6.04
C GLY A 19 -17.94 -6.76 -6.29
N ARG A 20 -18.22 -5.77 -7.13
CA ARG A 20 -17.29 -4.69 -7.49
C ARG A 20 -17.04 -3.83 -6.26
N MET A 21 -15.83 -3.87 -5.70
CA MET A 21 -15.44 -3.09 -4.53
C MET A 21 -14.95 -1.69 -4.92
N ASN A 22 -15.23 -0.71 -4.05
CA ASN A 22 -14.64 0.63 -4.09
C ASN A 22 -13.49 0.68 -3.09
N ILE A 23 -12.27 0.71 -3.60
CA ILE A 23 -11.03 0.69 -2.80
C ILE A 23 -10.35 2.05 -2.84
N ILE A 24 -9.89 2.52 -1.71
CA ILE A 24 -9.02 3.69 -1.62
C ILE A 24 -7.64 3.24 -1.14
N CYS A 25 -6.60 3.63 -1.89
CA CYS A 25 -5.20 3.44 -1.51
C CYS A 25 -4.63 4.78 -1.05
N PHE A 26 -4.54 4.98 0.26
CA PHE A 26 -4.04 6.20 0.89
C PHE A 26 -2.62 6.01 1.36
N GLY A 27 -1.68 6.76 0.78
CA GLY A 27 -0.26 6.58 1.06
C GLY A 27 0.62 7.70 0.52
N ASP A 28 1.91 7.43 0.50
CA ASP A 28 2.96 8.33 0.06
C ASP A 28 3.37 8.13 -1.42
N SER A 29 4.63 8.38 -1.74
CA SER A 29 5.21 8.24 -3.08
C SER A 29 5.17 6.81 -3.62
N ASN A 30 5.31 5.79 -2.77
CA ASN A 30 5.20 4.39 -3.19
C ASN A 30 3.76 4.01 -3.56
N THR A 31 2.76 4.65 -2.97
CA THR A 31 1.36 4.52 -3.39
C THR A 31 1.08 5.35 -4.64
N TYR A 32 1.62 6.56 -4.73
CA TYR A 32 1.53 7.39 -5.92
C TYR A 32 2.10 6.69 -7.16
N GLY A 33 3.17 5.91 -6.98
CA GLY A 33 3.91 5.25 -8.06
C GLY A 33 5.06 6.12 -8.59
N TYR A 34 5.78 6.77 -7.69
CA TYR A 34 6.93 7.62 -8.02
C TYR A 34 8.04 6.81 -8.70
N ASP A 35 8.54 7.33 -9.84
CA ASP A 35 9.71 6.80 -10.54
C ASP A 35 10.96 7.62 -10.19
N PRO A 36 11.88 7.08 -9.38
CA PRO A 36 13.08 7.81 -8.95
C PRO A 36 14.14 7.98 -10.06
N ARG A 37 13.96 7.35 -11.22
CA ARG A 37 14.88 7.49 -12.37
C ARG A 37 14.69 8.82 -13.10
N GLY A 38 13.52 9.46 -12.94
CA GLY A 38 13.21 10.72 -13.58
C GLY A 38 13.90 11.90 -12.89
N TYR A 39 14.62 12.74 -13.66
CA TYR A 39 15.37 13.88 -13.11
C TYR A 39 14.48 14.93 -12.41
N PHE A 40 13.20 15.04 -12.80
CA PHE A 40 12.22 15.98 -12.23
C PHE A 40 11.10 15.30 -11.44
N GLY A 41 11.31 14.06 -11.01
CA GLY A 41 10.27 13.26 -10.37
C GLY A 41 9.26 12.76 -11.39
N GLY A 42 9.39 11.49 -11.76
CA GLY A 42 8.47 10.82 -12.66
C GLY A 42 7.37 10.10 -11.91
N ARG A 43 6.48 9.50 -12.67
CA ARG A 43 5.52 8.52 -12.22
C ARG A 43 5.59 7.34 -13.17
N TYR A 44 5.65 6.12 -12.64
CA TYR A 44 5.57 4.93 -13.48
C TYR A 44 4.27 4.91 -14.29
N ASP A 45 4.29 4.25 -15.43
CA ASP A 45 3.07 3.96 -16.20
C ASP A 45 2.12 3.06 -15.40
N GLY A 46 0.83 3.05 -15.76
CA GLY A 46 -0.19 2.28 -15.06
C GLY A 46 0.14 0.81 -14.87
N ASP A 47 0.71 0.16 -15.89
CA ASP A 47 1.11 -1.25 -15.85
C ASP A 47 2.26 -1.55 -14.87
N ASN A 48 2.90 -0.51 -14.33
CA ASN A 48 4.03 -0.56 -13.42
C ASN A 48 3.75 0.07 -12.04
N ARG A 49 2.49 0.39 -11.72
CA ARG A 49 2.08 0.90 -10.42
C ARG A 49 1.17 -0.10 -9.71
N TRP A 50 1.50 -0.47 -8.49
CA TRP A 50 0.76 -1.50 -7.75
C TRP A 50 -0.75 -1.22 -7.62
N VAL A 51 -1.14 0.07 -7.51
CA VAL A 51 -2.56 0.47 -7.40
C VAL A 51 -3.32 0.19 -8.69
N ASP A 52 -2.70 0.49 -9.84
CA ASP A 52 -3.33 0.27 -11.15
C ASP A 52 -3.31 -1.22 -11.52
N ILE A 53 -2.26 -1.94 -11.15
CA ILE A 53 -2.18 -3.42 -11.29
C ILE A 53 -3.30 -4.07 -10.45
N LEU A 54 -3.50 -3.63 -9.20
CA LEU A 54 -4.59 -4.12 -8.34
C LEU A 54 -5.96 -3.92 -9.02
N ALA A 55 -6.20 -2.73 -9.60
CA ALA A 55 -7.44 -2.44 -10.31
C ALA A 55 -7.63 -3.34 -11.53
N ALA A 56 -6.57 -3.54 -12.33
CA ALA A 56 -6.61 -4.37 -13.53
C ALA A 56 -6.87 -5.84 -13.22
N GLU A 57 -6.20 -6.39 -12.20
CA GLU A 57 -6.31 -7.80 -11.82
C GLU A 57 -7.65 -8.15 -11.15
N THR A 58 -8.27 -7.19 -10.46
CA THR A 58 -9.51 -7.44 -9.71
C THR A 58 -10.75 -6.97 -10.44
N GLY A 59 -10.64 -6.00 -11.33
CA GLY A 59 -11.77 -5.29 -11.92
C GLY A 59 -12.51 -4.37 -10.92
N TRP A 60 -11.94 -4.11 -9.75
CA TRP A 60 -12.48 -3.19 -8.73
C TRP A 60 -12.27 -1.74 -9.11
N THR A 61 -13.07 -0.85 -8.52
CA THR A 61 -12.82 0.59 -8.61
C THR A 61 -11.77 0.96 -7.56
N VAL A 62 -10.55 1.25 -7.99
CA VAL A 62 -9.44 1.57 -7.08
C VAL A 62 -9.04 3.04 -7.27
N CYS A 63 -9.13 3.82 -6.20
CA CYS A 63 -8.71 5.22 -6.16
C CYS A 63 -7.31 5.34 -5.57
N ASN A 64 -6.37 5.86 -6.35
CA ASN A 64 -5.01 6.15 -5.89
C ASN A 64 -4.98 7.53 -5.22
N MET A 65 -4.88 7.55 -3.90
CA MET A 65 -4.67 8.75 -3.07
C MET A 65 -3.22 8.84 -2.56
N GLY A 66 -2.25 8.32 -3.31
CA GLY A 66 -0.82 8.50 -3.06
C GLY A 66 -0.36 9.92 -3.34
N GLN A 67 0.60 10.42 -2.57
CA GLN A 67 1.20 11.74 -2.75
C GLN A 67 2.68 11.72 -2.39
N ASN A 68 3.53 12.24 -3.27
CA ASN A 68 4.97 12.34 -3.01
C ASN A 68 5.26 13.13 -1.74
N GLY A 69 6.16 12.61 -0.90
CA GLY A 69 6.60 13.26 0.32
C GLY A 69 5.54 13.30 1.44
N ARG A 70 4.40 12.60 1.30
CA ARG A 70 3.37 12.62 2.33
C ARG A 70 3.86 12.00 3.62
N GLU A 71 3.90 12.81 4.66
CA GLU A 71 3.95 12.37 6.05
C GLU A 71 2.55 11.96 6.53
N ILE A 72 2.47 11.29 7.67
CA ILE A 72 1.20 10.97 8.33
C ILE A 72 0.47 12.28 8.66
N PRO A 73 -0.76 12.50 8.19
CA PRO A 73 -1.51 13.74 8.47
C PRO A 73 -1.79 13.92 9.96
N ALA A 74 -1.85 15.18 10.41
CA ALA A 74 -2.21 15.49 11.79
C ALA A 74 -3.67 15.12 12.13
N ALA A 75 -4.55 15.10 11.10
CA ALA A 75 -5.93 14.65 11.20
C ALA A 75 -6.27 13.77 10.00
N ALA A 76 -7.15 12.79 10.20
CA ALA A 76 -7.61 11.94 9.11
C ALA A 76 -8.32 12.76 8.02
N PRO A 77 -8.04 12.52 6.73
CA PRO A 77 -8.85 13.06 5.67
C PRO A 77 -10.24 12.39 5.68
N ALA A 78 -11.21 13.05 5.07
CA ALA A 78 -12.52 12.45 4.84
C ALA A 78 -12.43 11.44 3.69
N PHE A 79 -13.01 10.26 3.88
CA PHE A 79 -13.14 9.24 2.85
C PHE A 79 -14.62 9.05 2.48
N PRO A 80 -14.94 8.74 1.21
CA PRO A 80 -16.31 8.49 0.78
C PRO A 80 -16.97 7.36 1.58
N ALA A 81 -18.24 7.54 1.97
CA ALA A 81 -18.99 6.56 2.76
C ALA A 81 -19.19 5.20 2.05
N ASN A 82 -19.16 5.20 0.71
CA ASN A 82 -19.24 3.99 -0.12
C ASN A 82 -17.89 3.28 -0.31
N THR A 83 -16.86 3.62 0.49
CA THR A 83 -15.59 2.88 0.53
C THR A 83 -15.82 1.51 1.14
N ASP A 84 -15.43 0.46 0.40
CA ASP A 84 -15.49 -0.93 0.85
C ASP A 84 -14.22 -1.36 1.56
N LEU A 85 -13.06 -0.82 1.12
CA LEU A 85 -11.76 -1.02 1.75
C LEU A 85 -10.88 0.22 1.61
N LEU A 86 -10.34 0.69 2.71
CA LEU A 86 -9.30 1.70 2.80
C LEU A 86 -7.97 1.03 3.11
N ILE A 87 -7.02 1.11 2.20
CA ILE A 87 -5.65 0.65 2.38
C ILE A 87 -4.79 1.85 2.77
N VAL A 88 -4.15 1.80 3.93
CA VAL A 88 -3.28 2.86 4.45
C VAL A 88 -1.84 2.36 4.49
N MET A 89 -0.92 3.06 3.82
CA MET A 89 0.52 2.80 3.87
C MET A 89 1.26 4.13 3.97
N LEU A 90 1.68 4.48 5.17
CA LEU A 90 2.34 5.76 5.52
C LEU A 90 3.40 5.55 6.60
N GLY A 91 4.25 6.54 6.81
CA GLY A 91 5.24 6.63 7.88
C GLY A 91 6.68 6.68 7.39
N THR A 92 6.97 6.24 6.18
CA THR A 92 8.33 6.31 5.60
C THR A 92 8.86 7.74 5.61
N ASN A 93 8.04 8.72 5.18
CA ASN A 93 8.46 10.12 5.16
C ASN A 93 8.62 10.72 6.56
N ASP A 94 7.83 10.28 7.54
CA ASP A 94 8.00 10.71 8.94
C ASP A 94 9.38 10.31 9.47
N LEU A 95 9.83 9.08 9.21
CA LEU A 95 11.18 8.61 9.57
C LEU A 95 12.27 9.34 8.79
N LEU A 96 12.10 9.54 7.49
CA LEU A 96 13.04 10.30 6.65
C LEU A 96 13.18 11.76 7.09
N GLN A 97 12.15 12.34 7.69
CA GLN A 97 12.16 13.68 8.29
C GLN A 97 12.67 13.70 9.73
N GLY A 98 13.22 12.58 10.23
CA GLY A 98 13.88 12.49 11.53
C GLY A 98 12.95 12.26 12.72
N ARG A 99 11.69 11.84 12.52
CA ARG A 99 10.85 11.38 13.62
C ARG A 99 11.31 10.02 14.10
N SER A 100 11.22 9.77 15.40
CA SER A 100 11.41 8.42 15.91
C SER A 100 10.26 7.49 15.48
N PRO A 101 10.46 6.16 15.45
CA PRO A 101 9.39 5.21 15.18
C PRO A 101 8.16 5.40 16.08
N GLU A 102 8.37 5.72 17.36
CA GLU A 102 7.29 5.95 18.33
C GLU A 102 6.50 7.21 17.99
N GLN A 103 7.17 8.32 17.64
CA GLN A 103 6.53 9.56 17.24
C GLN A 103 5.71 9.37 15.96
N ALA A 104 6.23 8.60 15.00
CA ALA A 104 5.50 8.24 13.78
C ALA A 104 4.27 7.37 14.10
N ALA A 105 4.40 6.38 14.99
CA ALA A 105 3.30 5.52 15.42
C ALA A 105 2.21 6.29 16.16
N GLU A 106 2.55 7.21 17.05
CA GLU A 106 1.58 8.09 17.72
C GLU A 106 0.81 8.99 16.73
N ARG A 107 1.48 9.48 15.69
CA ARG A 107 0.80 10.24 14.63
C ARG A 107 -0.15 9.34 13.84
N LEU A 108 0.29 8.13 13.52
CA LEU A 108 -0.50 7.15 12.78
C LEU A 108 -1.75 6.75 13.59
N GLU A 109 -1.62 6.52 14.89
CA GLU A 109 -2.74 6.25 15.78
C GLU A 109 -3.79 7.35 15.70
N ARG A 110 -3.37 8.62 15.92
CA ARG A 110 -4.29 9.77 15.83
C ARG A 110 -4.99 9.86 14.48
N CYS A 111 -4.26 9.63 13.41
CA CYS A 111 -4.83 9.61 12.05
C CYS A 111 -5.86 8.50 11.92
N LEU A 112 -5.52 7.26 12.28
CA LEU A 112 -6.40 6.09 12.13
C LEU A 112 -7.64 6.18 13.01
N VAL A 113 -7.51 6.68 14.25
CA VAL A 113 -8.66 6.90 15.15
C VAL A 113 -9.65 7.91 14.56
N GLY A 114 -9.16 8.92 13.85
CA GLY A 114 -9.99 9.94 13.18
C GLY A 114 -10.71 9.50 11.93
N ILE A 115 -10.45 8.29 11.41
CA ILE A 115 -11.12 7.79 10.18
C ILE A 115 -12.56 7.39 10.49
N SER A 116 -13.51 7.99 9.75
CA SER A 116 -14.96 7.76 9.92
C SER A 116 -15.48 6.58 9.08
N LEU A 117 -14.69 5.48 9.00
CA LEU A 117 -15.10 4.22 8.37
C LEU A 117 -15.13 3.11 9.43
N ASP A 118 -15.92 2.05 9.16
CA ASP A 118 -15.88 0.84 9.96
C ASP A 118 -14.45 0.28 10.05
N ARG A 119 -14.01 -0.17 11.22
CA ARG A 119 -12.68 -0.74 11.45
C ARG A 119 -12.40 -1.94 10.53
N SER A 120 -13.39 -2.78 10.29
CA SER A 120 -13.31 -3.92 9.36
C SER A 120 -12.97 -3.54 7.91
N LYS A 121 -13.20 -2.28 7.54
CA LYS A 121 -12.90 -1.73 6.20
C LYS A 121 -11.51 -1.10 6.11
N ILE A 122 -10.71 -1.13 7.15
CA ILE A 122 -9.37 -0.53 7.16
C ILE A 122 -8.31 -1.64 7.13
N LEU A 123 -7.40 -1.55 6.17
CA LEU A 123 -6.18 -2.35 6.11
C LEU A 123 -4.98 -1.42 6.28
N LEU A 124 -4.29 -1.55 7.40
CA LEU A 124 -3.00 -0.91 7.62
C LEU A 124 -1.90 -1.80 7.04
N ILE A 125 -1.09 -1.25 6.15
CA ILE A 125 0.11 -1.91 5.64
C ILE A 125 1.33 -1.20 6.24
N ALA A 126 2.15 -1.92 7.01
CA ALA A 126 3.46 -1.43 7.37
C ALA A 126 4.32 -1.33 6.11
N PRO A 127 4.93 -0.16 5.81
CA PRO A 127 5.84 -0.03 4.68
C PRO A 127 6.99 -1.04 4.76
N PRO A 128 7.54 -1.53 3.63
CA PRO A 128 8.74 -2.33 3.67
C PRO A 128 9.89 -1.52 4.29
N PRO A 129 10.83 -2.15 5.01
CA PRO A 129 11.99 -1.46 5.53
C PRO A 129 12.77 -0.78 4.42
N VAL A 130 13.25 0.43 4.69
CA VAL A 130 14.16 1.12 3.78
C VAL A 130 15.50 0.38 3.69
N ALA A 131 16.27 0.61 2.65
CA ALA A 131 17.59 0.03 2.45
C ALA A 131 18.66 1.13 2.31
N LEU A 132 19.93 0.81 2.50
CA LEU A 132 20.99 1.77 2.19
C LEU A 132 20.89 2.24 0.75
N GLY A 133 20.96 3.53 0.54
CA GLY A 133 20.80 4.15 -0.77
C GLY A 133 21.01 5.67 -0.71
N ALA A 134 20.74 6.34 -1.81
CA ALA A 134 21.00 7.78 -1.91
C ALA A 134 20.21 8.62 -0.89
N TRP A 135 19.05 8.15 -0.44
CA TRP A 135 18.21 8.85 0.56
C TRP A 135 18.31 8.22 1.95
N VAL A 136 18.98 7.09 2.09
CA VAL A 136 19.14 6.34 3.33
C VAL A 136 20.64 6.15 3.60
N PRO A 137 21.34 7.17 4.13
CA PRO A 137 22.78 7.12 4.33
C PRO A 137 23.20 6.34 5.60
N SER A 138 22.23 5.99 6.47
CA SER A 138 22.51 5.41 7.78
C SER A 138 21.76 4.10 8.00
N PRO A 139 22.44 3.05 8.57
CA PRO A 139 21.75 1.83 9.01
C PRO A 139 20.69 2.07 10.08
N GLN A 140 20.81 3.14 10.88
CA GLN A 140 19.85 3.47 11.92
C GLN A 140 18.45 3.62 11.35
N LEU A 141 18.29 4.29 10.20
CA LEU A 141 16.98 4.48 9.57
C LEU A 141 16.35 3.14 9.12
N ILE A 142 17.18 2.15 8.77
CA ILE A 142 16.71 0.80 8.46
C ILE A 142 16.12 0.14 9.73
N ASP A 143 16.82 0.25 10.87
CA ASP A 143 16.34 -0.30 12.13
C ASP A 143 15.11 0.44 12.65
N ASP A 144 15.04 1.77 12.45
CA ASP A 144 13.88 2.59 12.76
C ASP A 144 12.66 2.16 11.92
N SER A 145 12.84 1.89 10.62
CA SER A 145 11.75 1.42 9.75
C SER A 145 11.22 0.04 10.17
N ARG A 146 12.09 -0.87 10.58
CA ARG A 146 11.71 -2.18 11.15
C ARG A 146 10.98 -2.04 12.48
N THR A 147 11.43 -1.10 13.33
CA THR A 147 10.77 -0.81 14.60
C THR A 147 9.39 -0.24 14.37
N PHE A 148 9.25 0.71 13.42
CA PHE A 148 7.97 1.27 13.05
C PHE A 148 7.00 0.20 12.53
N ALA A 149 7.46 -0.78 11.73
CA ALA A 149 6.59 -1.88 11.27
C ALA A 149 6.02 -2.70 12.45
N ARG A 150 6.82 -2.97 13.50
CA ARG A 150 6.33 -3.64 14.72
C ARG A 150 5.30 -2.80 15.47
N LEU A 151 5.50 -1.48 15.53
CA LEU A 151 4.54 -0.57 16.14
C LEU A 151 3.24 -0.47 15.34
N CYS A 152 3.31 -0.52 14.01
CA CYS A 152 2.13 -0.61 13.14
C CYS A 152 1.32 -1.88 13.42
N GLN A 153 1.97 -3.02 13.63
CA GLN A 153 1.28 -4.25 13.99
C GLN A 153 0.56 -4.13 15.32
N ALA A 154 1.25 -3.67 16.37
CA ALA A 154 0.65 -3.48 17.70
C ALA A 154 -0.53 -2.49 17.65
N LEU A 155 -0.40 -1.42 16.87
CA LEU A 155 -1.45 -0.43 16.68
C LEU A 155 -2.67 -1.03 15.96
N ALA A 156 -2.46 -1.86 14.94
CA ALA A 156 -3.56 -2.52 14.23
C ALA A 156 -4.33 -3.48 15.15
N GLU A 157 -3.62 -4.24 15.99
CA GLU A 157 -4.21 -5.10 17.02
C GLU A 157 -5.02 -4.28 18.04
N GLN A 158 -4.47 -3.16 18.54
CA GLN A 158 -5.14 -2.27 19.48
C GLN A 158 -6.43 -1.65 18.90
N LEU A 159 -6.42 -1.30 17.61
CA LEU A 159 -7.54 -0.64 16.94
C LEU A 159 -8.54 -1.61 16.31
N ASP A 160 -8.28 -2.91 16.38
CA ASP A 160 -9.09 -3.97 15.74
C ASP A 160 -9.28 -3.71 14.22
N ILE A 161 -8.17 -3.40 13.53
CA ILE A 161 -8.12 -3.23 12.08
C ILE A 161 -7.26 -4.30 11.43
N ARG A 162 -7.48 -4.54 10.12
CA ARG A 162 -6.66 -5.49 9.36
C ARG A 162 -5.23 -4.98 9.24
N PHE A 163 -4.27 -5.91 9.23
CA PHE A 163 -2.85 -5.60 9.12
C PHE A 163 -2.13 -6.47 8.11
N ALA A 164 -1.17 -5.89 7.40
CA ALA A 164 -0.20 -6.61 6.58
C ALA A 164 1.19 -5.96 6.75
N ASP A 165 2.23 -6.80 6.73
CA ASP A 165 3.62 -6.35 6.84
C ASP A 165 4.32 -6.51 5.49
N ALA A 166 4.46 -5.41 4.74
CA ALA A 166 5.15 -5.43 3.45
C ALA A 166 6.66 -5.72 3.57
N GLY A 167 7.22 -5.63 4.76
CA GLY A 167 8.59 -6.04 5.03
C GLY A 167 8.84 -7.55 4.84
N ARG A 168 7.78 -8.36 4.78
CA ARG A 168 7.83 -9.81 4.51
C ARG A 168 7.66 -10.18 3.04
N TRP A 169 7.52 -9.18 2.16
CA TRP A 169 7.17 -9.41 0.76
C TRP A 169 8.36 -9.32 -0.20
N ASP A 170 9.58 -9.11 0.31
CA ASP A 170 10.80 -8.98 -0.48
C ASP A 170 10.68 -7.97 -1.64
N ILE A 171 10.18 -6.77 -1.31
CA ILE A 171 9.92 -5.71 -2.29
C ILE A 171 11.24 -5.11 -2.80
N PRO A 172 11.59 -5.22 -4.10
CA PRO A 172 12.76 -4.57 -4.66
C PRO A 172 12.65 -3.05 -4.60
N LEU A 173 13.64 -2.41 -3.92
CA LEU A 173 13.77 -0.96 -3.84
C LEU A 173 14.73 -0.43 -4.91
N ALA A 174 14.55 0.84 -5.26
CA ALA A 174 15.40 1.57 -6.18
C ALA A 174 16.72 1.98 -5.51
N TYR A 175 17.60 2.61 -6.29
CA TYR A 175 18.94 3.05 -5.84
C TYR A 175 18.91 4.05 -4.66
N ASP A 176 17.79 4.70 -4.43
CA ASP A 176 17.62 5.63 -3.31
C ASP A 176 17.36 4.93 -1.97
N GLY A 177 17.03 3.63 -1.98
CA GLY A 177 16.76 2.82 -0.80
C GLY A 177 15.36 2.99 -0.22
N VAL A 178 14.46 3.71 -0.90
CA VAL A 178 13.10 4.06 -0.42
C VAL A 178 12.02 3.67 -1.41
N HIS A 179 12.17 4.05 -2.68
CA HIS A 179 11.11 3.87 -3.67
C HIS A 179 11.13 2.48 -4.30
N PHE A 180 9.94 2.00 -4.63
CA PHE A 180 9.81 0.72 -5.33
C PHE A 180 10.36 0.82 -6.75
N THR A 181 11.01 -0.24 -7.22
CA THR A 181 11.24 -0.42 -8.65
C THR A 181 9.95 -0.85 -9.36
N GLU A 182 9.94 -0.91 -10.70
CA GLU A 182 8.83 -1.52 -11.44
C GLU A 182 8.53 -2.94 -10.94
N GLN A 183 9.58 -3.73 -10.72
CA GLN A 183 9.44 -5.07 -10.15
C GLN A 183 8.92 -5.02 -8.71
N GLY A 184 9.34 -4.01 -7.92
CA GLY A 184 8.84 -3.76 -6.57
C GLY A 184 7.34 -3.52 -6.54
N HIS A 185 6.83 -2.69 -7.43
CA HIS A 185 5.40 -2.45 -7.58
C HIS A 185 4.62 -3.71 -7.98
N ARG A 186 5.14 -4.50 -8.91
CA ARG A 186 4.53 -5.78 -9.32
C ARG A 186 4.50 -6.79 -8.17
N THR A 187 5.62 -6.94 -7.45
CA THR A 187 5.71 -7.83 -6.29
C THR A 187 4.73 -7.39 -5.21
N PHE A 188 4.66 -6.08 -4.91
CA PHE A 188 3.72 -5.54 -3.93
C PHE A 188 2.27 -5.85 -4.31
N ALA A 189 1.88 -5.62 -5.58
CA ALA A 189 0.53 -5.91 -6.05
C ALA A 189 0.16 -7.40 -5.92
N ILE A 190 1.07 -8.31 -6.28
CA ILE A 190 0.86 -9.76 -6.16
C ILE A 190 0.66 -10.15 -4.70
N LYS A 191 1.54 -9.68 -3.80
CA LYS A 191 1.46 -9.99 -2.37
C LYS A 191 0.21 -9.43 -1.72
N LEU A 192 -0.16 -8.19 -2.06
CA LEU A 192 -1.41 -7.59 -1.60
C LEU A 192 -2.63 -8.39 -2.09
N LEU A 193 -2.64 -8.87 -3.32
CA LEU A 193 -3.72 -9.72 -3.83
C LEU A 193 -3.82 -11.07 -3.08
N GLU A 194 -2.70 -11.60 -2.57
CA GLU A 194 -2.70 -12.78 -1.70
C GLU A 194 -3.34 -12.48 -0.35
N GLU A 195 -3.07 -11.31 0.26
CA GLU A 195 -3.65 -10.85 1.53
C GLU A 195 -5.15 -10.52 1.45
N LEU A 196 -5.66 -10.22 0.26
CA LEU A 196 -7.05 -9.82 0.04
C LEU A 196 -7.97 -11.01 -0.32
N LYS A 197 -7.44 -12.21 -0.43
CA LYS A 197 -8.21 -13.46 -0.69
C LYS A 197 -8.83 -13.99 0.57
#